data_c0195035548906e3cf29c8b70c4db17b
#
_entry.id   c0195035548906e3cf29c8b70c4db17b
#
_cell.length_a   1.000
_cell.length_b   1.000
_cell.length_c   1.000
_cell.angle_alpha   90.00
_cell.angle_beta   90.00
_cell.angle_gamma   90.00
#
_symmetry.space_group_name_H-M   'P 1'
#
loop_
_entity.id
_entity.type
_entity.pdbx_description
1 polymer ?
#
loop_
_entity_poly.entity_id
_entity_poly.type
_entity_poly.pdbx_seq_one_letter_code
_entity_poly.pdbx_strand_id
1 'polypeptide(L)'
;MAYSVKSCETLRFDRGMPQHVQPATETIMQKMQLKGISAPTLRADEDAYFGLKTIAGYKPPNDAYSLEAVTSAYEAFRAQREAEAIAIKALAATRDALSLTESAFHDVITGAKTQVRALYGEDSDEVAALGLKKRSEKKTGGRNGK
;
A
#
# COMPACT_ATOMS: atom_id res chain seq x y z
N MET A 1 -15.35 -13.12 -56.87
CA MET A 1 -15.42 -13.83 -55.57
C MET A 1 -15.87 -12.82 -54.53
N ALA A 2 -17.14 -12.92 -54.14
CA ALA A 2 -17.77 -11.95 -53.23
C ALA A 2 -17.62 -12.46 -51.78
N TYR A 3 -16.98 -11.72 -50.90
CA TYR A 3 -16.98 -11.98 -49.48
C TYR A 3 -18.14 -11.25 -48.80
N SER A 4 -19.09 -12.05 -48.35
CA SER A 4 -20.27 -11.62 -47.58
C SER A 4 -19.85 -11.18 -46.18
N VAL A 5 -20.12 -9.92 -45.85
CA VAL A 5 -19.98 -9.38 -44.50
C VAL A 5 -21.22 -9.79 -43.70
N LYS A 6 -21.06 -10.75 -42.77
CA LYS A 6 -22.10 -11.14 -41.81
C LYS A 6 -22.19 -10.10 -40.70
N SER A 7 -23.39 -9.61 -40.49
CA SER A 7 -23.86 -8.69 -39.49
C SER A 7 -23.35 -9.01 -38.09
N CYS A 8 -22.80 -7.98 -37.44
CA CYS A 8 -22.46 -7.97 -36.00
C CYS A 8 -23.78 -7.87 -35.21
N GLU A 9 -24.17 -8.96 -34.59
CA GLU A 9 -25.32 -9.07 -33.70
C GLU A 9 -25.00 -8.39 -32.39
N THR A 10 -25.68 -7.28 -32.12
CA THR A 10 -25.60 -6.51 -30.86
C THR A 10 -26.12 -7.37 -29.70
N LEU A 11 -25.21 -7.97 -28.94
CA LEU A 11 -25.50 -8.57 -27.64
C LEU A 11 -25.96 -7.46 -26.70
N ARG A 12 -27.27 -7.37 -26.48
CA ARG A 12 -27.87 -6.62 -25.36
C ARG A 12 -27.38 -7.23 -24.05
N PHE A 13 -26.48 -6.53 -23.38
CA PHE A 13 -26.07 -6.85 -22.02
C PHE A 13 -27.23 -6.53 -21.08
N ASP A 14 -27.92 -7.58 -20.66
CA ASP A 14 -29.04 -7.53 -19.72
C ASP A 14 -28.55 -7.00 -18.38
N ARG A 15 -29.21 -5.94 -17.91
CA ARG A 15 -28.97 -5.24 -16.66
C ARG A 15 -29.55 -6.07 -15.51
N GLY A 16 -28.75 -7.01 -14.99
CA GLY A 16 -29.11 -7.85 -13.86
C GLY A 16 -27.90 -8.27 -13.02
N MET A 17 -26.93 -7.36 -12.81
CA MET A 17 -25.93 -7.63 -11.77
C MET A 17 -26.58 -7.43 -10.41
N PRO A 18 -26.59 -8.44 -9.51
CA PRO A 18 -27.01 -8.25 -8.14
C PRO A 18 -26.10 -7.19 -7.52
N GLN A 19 -26.73 -6.16 -6.92
CA GLN A 19 -26.03 -5.16 -6.13
C GLN A 19 -25.15 -5.92 -5.14
N HIS A 20 -23.85 -5.64 -5.19
CA HIS A 20 -22.84 -6.17 -4.32
C HIS A 20 -23.28 -5.98 -2.88
N VAL A 21 -23.80 -7.06 -2.29
CA VAL A 21 -24.08 -7.15 -0.84
C VAL A 21 -22.72 -7.09 -0.18
N GLN A 22 -22.32 -5.91 0.27
CA GLN A 22 -21.11 -5.74 1.07
C GLN A 22 -21.27 -6.64 2.30
N PRO A 23 -20.36 -7.58 2.54
CA PRO A 23 -20.48 -8.47 3.68
C PRO A 23 -20.52 -7.63 4.95
N ALA A 24 -21.50 -7.88 5.81
CA ALA A 24 -21.70 -7.17 7.08
C ALA A 24 -20.45 -7.15 7.97
N THR A 25 -19.48 -8.00 7.70
CA THR A 25 -18.15 -8.07 8.32
C THR A 25 -17.28 -6.83 8.05
N GLU A 26 -17.35 -6.20 6.87
CA GLU A 26 -16.57 -4.96 6.60
C GLU A 26 -17.10 -3.77 7.40
N THR A 27 -18.41 -3.67 7.55
CA THR A 27 -19.03 -2.57 8.32
C THR A 27 -18.73 -2.69 9.83
N ILE A 28 -18.57 -3.90 10.35
CA ILE A 28 -18.21 -4.14 11.76
C ILE A 28 -16.72 -3.83 11.98
N MET A 29 -15.83 -4.17 11.05
CA MET A 29 -14.41 -3.86 11.16
C MET A 29 -14.12 -2.36 11.05
N GLN A 30 -14.84 -1.60 10.25
CA GLN A 30 -14.68 -0.14 10.15
C GLN A 30 -15.15 0.64 11.37
N LYS A 31 -16.09 0.08 12.17
CA LYS A 31 -16.59 0.72 13.39
C LYS A 31 -15.82 0.41 14.66
N MET A 32 -15.05 -0.66 14.68
CA MET A 32 -14.11 -0.95 15.77
C MET A 32 -12.77 -0.29 15.45
N GLN A 33 -12.63 0.99 15.75
CA GLN A 33 -11.32 1.51 16.11
C GLN A 33 -10.90 0.77 17.38
N LEU A 34 -10.21 -0.35 17.19
CA LEU A 34 -9.62 -1.13 18.28
C LEU A 34 -8.60 -0.22 18.94
N LYS A 35 -9.00 0.38 20.05
CA LYS A 35 -8.10 1.12 20.90
C LYS A 35 -7.06 0.13 21.39
N GLY A 36 -5.84 0.21 20.84
CA GLY A 36 -4.77 -0.71 21.19
C GLY A 36 -4.53 -0.73 22.70
N ILE A 37 -4.24 -1.91 23.22
CA ILE A 37 -3.82 -2.08 24.63
C ILE A 37 -2.43 -1.49 24.78
N SER A 38 -2.17 -0.79 25.90
CA SER A 38 -0.88 -0.15 26.12
C SER A 38 0.25 -1.18 26.28
N ALA A 39 1.45 -0.85 25.83
CA ALA A 39 2.60 -1.75 25.95
C ALA A 39 2.92 -2.19 27.40
N PRO A 40 2.78 -1.33 28.45
CA PRO A 40 2.93 -1.78 29.83
C PRO A 40 1.88 -2.82 30.24
N THR A 41 0.63 -2.64 29.82
CA THR A 41 -0.46 -3.58 30.13
C THR A 41 -0.19 -4.94 29.47
N LEU A 42 0.22 -4.95 28.18
CA LEU A 42 0.56 -6.20 27.50
C LEU A 42 1.71 -6.96 28.16
N ARG A 43 2.73 -6.25 28.66
CA ARG A 43 3.82 -6.88 29.42
C ARG A 43 3.32 -7.51 30.71
N ALA A 44 2.45 -6.81 31.45
CA ALA A 44 1.85 -7.35 32.67
C ALA A 44 0.98 -8.59 32.38
N ASP A 45 0.28 -8.61 31.25
CA ASP A 45 -0.50 -9.76 30.79
C ASP A 45 0.39 -10.95 30.43
N GLU A 46 1.54 -10.70 29.76
CA GLU A 46 2.55 -11.72 29.47
C GLU A 46 3.13 -12.30 30.77
N ASP A 47 3.48 -11.46 31.75
CA ASP A 47 3.99 -11.88 33.05
C ASP A 47 2.93 -12.71 33.81
N ALA A 48 1.66 -12.28 33.78
CA ALA A 48 0.55 -13.01 34.35
C ALA A 48 0.36 -14.40 33.71
N TYR A 49 0.49 -14.49 32.38
CA TYR A 49 0.44 -15.77 31.68
C TYR A 49 1.54 -16.73 32.14
N PHE A 50 2.79 -16.23 32.26
CA PHE A 50 3.88 -17.06 32.76
C PHE A 50 3.65 -17.47 34.22
N GLY A 51 3.12 -16.55 35.05
CA GLY A 51 2.72 -16.85 36.42
C GLY A 51 1.64 -17.94 36.49
N LEU A 52 0.64 -17.88 35.59
CA LEU A 52 -0.43 -18.87 35.55
C LEU A 52 0.09 -20.30 35.29
N LYS A 53 1.12 -20.44 34.46
CA LYS A 53 1.77 -21.74 34.18
C LYS A 53 2.42 -22.38 35.40
N THR A 54 2.78 -21.59 36.43
CA THR A 54 3.40 -22.12 37.66
C THR A 54 2.38 -22.62 38.68
N ILE A 55 1.08 -22.33 38.48
CA ILE A 55 0.03 -22.72 39.39
C ILE A 55 -0.37 -24.18 39.13
N ALA A 56 0.07 -25.07 40.02
CA ALA A 56 -0.28 -26.48 39.93
C ALA A 56 -1.80 -26.71 40.17
N GLY A 57 -2.43 -27.45 39.26
CA GLY A 57 -3.85 -27.81 39.40
C GLY A 57 -4.84 -26.68 39.12
N TYR A 58 -4.44 -25.64 38.39
CA TYR A 58 -5.35 -24.58 37.93
C TYR A 58 -6.52 -25.16 37.15
N LYS A 59 -7.72 -25.07 37.70
CA LYS A 59 -8.97 -25.47 37.06
C LYS A 59 -10.04 -24.39 37.26
N PRO A 60 -10.19 -23.49 36.30
CA PRO A 60 -11.22 -22.46 36.39
C PRO A 60 -12.64 -23.08 36.21
N PRO A 61 -13.68 -22.49 36.80
CA PRO A 61 -15.04 -22.92 36.61
C PRO A 61 -15.59 -22.66 35.19
N ASN A 62 -14.91 -21.81 34.42
CA ASN A 62 -15.23 -21.51 33.03
C ASN A 62 -14.05 -21.93 32.13
N ASP A 63 -14.32 -22.89 31.25
CA ASP A 63 -13.34 -23.45 30.32
C ASP A 63 -12.70 -22.41 29.36
N ALA A 64 -13.39 -21.29 29.11
CA ALA A 64 -12.85 -20.18 28.31
C ALA A 64 -11.60 -19.55 28.95
N TYR A 65 -11.37 -19.74 30.23
CA TYR A 65 -10.19 -19.25 30.96
C TYR A 65 -9.26 -20.39 31.40
N SER A 66 -9.40 -21.56 30.80
CA SER A 66 -8.48 -22.68 31.01
C SER A 66 -7.05 -22.30 30.57
N LEU A 67 -6.05 -22.98 31.12
CA LEU A 67 -4.65 -22.77 30.75
C LEU A 67 -4.42 -22.99 29.25
N GLU A 68 -5.15 -23.95 28.65
CA GLU A 68 -5.10 -24.24 27.23
C GLU A 68 -5.66 -23.07 26.40
N ALA A 69 -6.83 -22.53 26.77
CA ALA A 69 -7.44 -21.38 26.10
C ALA A 69 -6.54 -20.14 26.17
N VAL A 70 -5.95 -19.86 27.36
CA VAL A 70 -5.01 -18.73 27.53
C VAL A 70 -3.73 -18.94 26.74
N THR A 71 -3.21 -20.17 26.66
CA THR A 71 -2.03 -20.49 25.87
C THR A 71 -2.30 -20.28 24.37
N SER A 72 -3.43 -20.76 23.87
CA SER A 72 -3.83 -20.55 22.48
C SER A 72 -3.98 -19.06 22.15
N ALA A 73 -4.56 -18.26 23.01
CA ALA A 73 -4.69 -16.82 22.85
C ALA A 73 -3.31 -16.12 22.82
N TYR A 74 -2.40 -16.54 23.68
CA TYR A 74 -1.03 -16.01 23.73
C TYR A 74 -0.24 -16.36 22.46
N GLU A 75 -0.34 -17.60 21.98
CA GLU A 75 0.31 -18.03 20.73
C GLU A 75 -0.23 -17.26 19.51
N ALA A 76 -1.54 -17.08 19.42
CA ALA A 76 -2.16 -16.28 18.38
C ALA A 76 -1.69 -14.82 18.43
N PHE A 77 -1.60 -14.22 19.61
CA PHE A 77 -1.07 -12.88 19.79
C PHE A 77 0.39 -12.77 19.33
N ARG A 78 1.25 -13.71 19.72
CA ARG A 78 2.65 -13.74 19.28
C ARG A 78 2.80 -13.89 17.78
N ALA A 79 2.02 -14.78 17.17
CA ALA A 79 2.04 -14.98 15.72
C ALA A 79 1.65 -13.69 14.97
N GLN A 80 0.66 -12.94 15.44
CA GLN A 80 0.28 -11.67 14.82
C GLN A 80 1.37 -10.60 14.99
N ARG A 81 2.02 -10.52 16.13
CA ARG A 81 3.15 -9.59 16.32
C ARG A 81 4.34 -9.91 15.41
N GLU A 82 4.62 -11.19 15.21
CA GLU A 82 5.68 -11.62 14.29
C GLU A 82 5.32 -11.28 12.83
N ALA A 83 4.08 -11.54 12.43
CA ALA A 83 3.58 -11.19 11.10
C ALA A 83 3.65 -9.68 10.84
N GLU A 84 3.29 -8.85 11.81
CA GLU A 84 3.43 -7.39 11.73
C GLU A 84 4.89 -6.98 11.55
N ALA A 85 5.81 -7.53 12.33
CA ALA A 85 7.23 -7.22 12.22
C ALA A 85 7.81 -7.61 10.85
N ILE A 86 7.39 -8.74 10.29
CA ILE A 86 7.76 -9.17 8.93
C ILE A 86 7.19 -8.21 7.88
N ALA A 87 5.92 -7.83 8.02
CA ALA A 87 5.26 -6.89 7.09
C ALA A 87 5.93 -5.51 7.09
N ILE A 88 6.33 -5.00 8.25
CA ILE A 88 7.08 -3.73 8.37
C ILE A 88 8.41 -3.80 7.61
N LYS A 89 9.16 -4.90 7.75
CA LYS A 89 10.42 -5.10 7.02
C LYS A 89 10.20 -5.21 5.52
N ALA A 90 9.17 -5.93 5.09
CA ALA A 90 8.82 -6.05 3.68
C ALA A 90 8.41 -4.69 3.08
N LEU A 91 7.65 -3.89 3.83
CA LEU A 91 7.30 -2.53 3.41
C LEU A 91 8.53 -1.64 3.27
N ALA A 92 9.48 -1.70 4.19
CA ALA A 92 10.73 -0.95 4.09
C ALA A 92 11.51 -1.34 2.82
N ALA A 93 11.72 -2.63 2.58
CA ALA A 93 12.41 -3.12 1.38
C ALA A 93 11.70 -2.67 0.07
N THR A 94 10.36 -2.68 0.05
CA THR A 94 9.58 -2.21 -1.11
C THR A 94 9.76 -0.71 -1.33
N ARG A 95 9.81 0.10 -0.27
CA ARG A 95 10.07 1.54 -0.35
C ARG A 95 11.46 1.85 -0.89
N ASP A 96 12.47 1.09 -0.45
CA ASP A 96 13.84 1.23 -0.94
C ASP A 96 13.92 0.89 -2.43
N ALA A 97 13.30 -0.19 -2.86
CA ALA A 97 13.23 -0.59 -4.26
C ALA A 97 12.48 0.46 -5.12
N LEU A 98 11.38 1.03 -4.61
CA LEU A 98 10.65 2.11 -5.28
C LEU A 98 11.55 3.34 -5.47
N SER A 99 12.27 3.77 -4.44
CA SER A 99 13.17 4.92 -4.52
C SER A 99 14.27 4.74 -5.58
N LEU A 100 14.82 3.53 -5.72
CA LEU A 100 15.79 3.20 -6.77
C LEU A 100 15.17 3.31 -8.17
N THR A 101 13.95 2.77 -8.36
CA THR A 101 13.27 2.83 -9.66
C THR A 101 12.81 4.24 -10.01
N GLU A 102 12.40 5.05 -9.05
CA GLU A 102 12.10 6.47 -9.23
C GLU A 102 13.31 7.26 -9.71
N SER A 103 14.49 7.03 -9.10
CA SER A 103 15.75 7.67 -9.52
C SER A 103 16.11 7.25 -10.93
N ALA A 104 16.08 5.98 -11.25
CA ALA A 104 16.38 5.48 -12.58
C ALA A 104 15.42 6.05 -13.64
N PHE A 105 14.13 6.13 -13.34
CA PHE A 105 13.13 6.73 -14.22
C PHE A 105 13.43 8.24 -14.45
N HIS A 106 13.75 8.97 -13.39
CA HIS A 106 14.09 10.38 -13.47
C HIS A 106 15.30 10.62 -14.39
N ASP A 107 16.35 9.82 -14.25
CA ASP A 107 17.56 9.93 -15.07
C ASP A 107 17.26 9.69 -16.55
N VAL A 108 16.48 8.67 -16.87
CA VAL A 108 16.06 8.38 -18.25
C VAL A 108 15.23 9.53 -18.83
N ILE A 109 14.27 10.05 -18.06
CA ILE A 109 13.46 11.20 -18.52
C ILE A 109 14.31 12.46 -18.69
N THR A 110 15.27 12.69 -17.82
CA THR A 110 16.19 13.82 -17.94
C THR A 110 17.05 13.70 -19.20
N GLY A 111 17.54 12.49 -19.47
CA GLY A 111 18.25 12.18 -20.71
C GLY A 111 17.37 12.39 -21.95
N ALA A 112 16.14 11.90 -21.95
CA ALA A 112 15.17 12.08 -23.03
C ALA A 112 14.88 13.57 -23.30
N LYS A 113 14.68 14.37 -22.26
CA LYS A 113 14.50 15.82 -22.37
C LYS A 113 15.70 16.51 -23.05
N THR A 114 16.91 16.05 -22.75
CA THR A 114 18.13 16.56 -23.38
C THR A 114 18.19 16.18 -24.84
N GLN A 115 17.85 14.94 -25.19
CA GLN A 115 17.83 14.49 -26.59
C GLN A 115 16.79 15.25 -27.42
N VAL A 116 15.60 15.50 -26.88
CA VAL A 116 14.55 16.28 -27.58
C VAL A 116 15.05 17.70 -27.88
N ARG A 117 15.72 18.36 -26.93
CA ARG A 117 16.31 19.67 -27.17
C ARG A 117 17.37 19.65 -28.26
N ALA A 118 18.19 18.61 -28.29
CA ALA A 118 19.25 18.47 -29.30
C ALA A 118 18.69 18.20 -30.70
N LEU A 119 17.60 17.42 -30.81
CA LEU A 119 17.01 17.04 -32.09
C LEU A 119 16.09 18.12 -32.68
N TYR A 120 15.28 18.77 -31.86
CA TYR A 120 14.21 19.68 -32.30
C TYR A 120 14.51 21.15 -32.01
N GLY A 121 15.53 21.42 -31.21
CA GLY A 121 15.89 22.79 -30.79
C GLY A 121 15.18 23.25 -29.52
N GLU A 122 15.74 24.27 -28.85
CA GLU A 122 15.29 24.73 -27.54
C GLU A 122 13.93 25.50 -27.55
N ASP A 123 13.51 25.99 -28.74
CA ASP A 123 12.29 26.78 -28.93
C ASP A 123 11.16 25.98 -29.61
N SER A 124 11.34 24.68 -29.77
CA SER A 124 10.38 23.81 -30.46
C SER A 124 9.15 23.51 -29.63
N ASP A 125 8.05 23.11 -30.29
CA ASP A 125 6.81 22.69 -29.64
C ASP A 125 6.96 21.36 -28.91
N GLU A 126 7.88 20.50 -29.36
CA GLU A 126 8.24 19.23 -28.72
C GLU A 126 8.84 19.46 -27.32
N VAL A 127 9.64 20.52 -27.17
CA VAL A 127 10.17 20.91 -25.85
C VAL A 127 9.05 21.38 -24.93
N ALA A 128 8.09 22.13 -25.46
CA ALA A 128 6.90 22.55 -24.67
C ALA A 128 6.03 21.34 -24.28
N ALA A 129 5.86 20.36 -25.17
CA ALA A 129 5.11 19.12 -24.88
C ALA A 129 5.68 18.32 -23.71
N LEU A 130 6.99 18.42 -23.46
CA LEU A 130 7.65 17.82 -22.29
C LEU A 130 7.53 18.65 -20.99
N GLY A 131 6.70 19.70 -20.99
CA GLY A 131 6.54 20.61 -19.87
C GLY A 131 7.75 21.52 -19.61
N LEU A 132 8.63 21.67 -20.60
CA LEU A 132 9.80 22.53 -20.50
C LEU A 132 9.48 23.92 -21.10
N LYS A 133 10.00 24.97 -20.48
CA LYS A 133 9.88 26.32 -21.04
C LYS A 133 10.81 26.45 -22.26
N LYS A 134 10.30 27.03 -23.33
CA LYS A 134 11.09 27.43 -24.50
C LYS A 134 12.15 28.46 -24.07
N ARG A 135 13.27 28.51 -24.79
CA ARG A 135 14.36 29.45 -24.51
C ARG A 135 13.87 30.90 -24.57
N SER A 136 13.02 31.21 -25.54
CA SER A 136 12.40 32.52 -25.72
C SER A 136 11.52 32.95 -24.55
N GLU A 137 10.95 32.01 -23.81
CA GLU A 137 10.07 32.26 -22.64
C GLU A 137 10.86 32.41 -21.32
N LYS A 138 12.14 32.04 -21.31
CA LYS A 138 12.98 32.20 -20.13
C LYS A 138 13.32 33.67 -19.95
N LYS A 139 12.75 34.35 -18.96
CA LYS A 139 13.18 35.69 -18.54
C LYS A 139 14.69 35.64 -18.26
N THR A 140 15.50 36.34 -19.04
CA THR A 140 16.90 36.63 -18.71
C THR A 140 16.86 37.41 -17.39
N GLY A 141 17.17 36.73 -16.27
CA GLY A 141 17.37 37.41 -15.00
C GLY A 141 18.45 38.45 -15.17
N GLY A 142 18.09 39.72 -15.16
CA GLY A 142 19.03 40.81 -15.22
C GLY A 142 20.07 40.63 -14.13
N ARG A 143 21.30 40.39 -14.54
CA ARG A 143 22.46 40.47 -13.69
C ARG A 143 22.58 41.96 -13.32
N ASN A 144 22.00 42.39 -12.21
CA ASN A 144 22.30 43.69 -11.64
C ASN A 144 23.75 43.67 -11.24
N GLY A 145 24.58 44.19 -12.14
CA GLY A 145 25.97 44.57 -11.85
C GLY A 145 25.94 45.70 -10.83
N LYS A 146 26.60 45.50 -9.72
CA LYS A 146 27.17 46.51 -8.87
C LYS A 146 28.66 46.28 -8.81
#